data_0b4854ff27a8db8ec397b8401a3d8867
#
_entry.id   0b4854ff27a8db8ec397b8401a3d8867
#
_cell.length_a   1.000
_cell.length_b   1.000
_cell.length_c   1.000
_cell.angle_alpha   90.00
_cell.angle_beta   90.00
_cell.angle_gamma   90.00
#
_symmetry.space_group_name_H-M   'P 1'
#
loop_
_entity.id
_entity.type
_entity.pdbx_description
1 polymer ?
#
loop_
_entity_poly.entity_id
_entity_poly.type
_entity_poly.pdbx_seq_one_letter_code
_entity_poly.pdbx_strand_id
1 'polypeptide(L)'
;AAGPSYTDQPISNMRRTIAKRLTESKATLPHYYVTFDIEMDRVLQLRELFNRASAEAANGNAEKAKDAKLSVNDFIVKAAAIALRQVPAANSAWHGDFIREYHTQDISMAVATPNGLITPIIRNCGALGLSDIGRMSKELAKKARDGKLKPEEYQGGSFTISNMGMMGTSHFTAIINPPQSCILAIGASESRLVPD
;
A
#
# COMPACT_ATOMS: atom_id res chain seq x y z
N ALA A 1 26.17 -41.76 10.07
CA ALA A 1 25.02 -41.43 9.22
C ALA A 1 24.84 -39.91 9.20
N ALA A 2 24.89 -39.30 8.04
CA ALA A 2 24.55 -37.89 7.92
C ALA A 2 23.09 -37.72 8.34
N GLY A 3 22.82 -36.74 9.24
CA GLY A 3 21.45 -36.37 9.62
C GLY A 3 20.64 -35.84 8.44
N PRO A 4 19.34 -35.61 8.60
CA PRO A 4 18.49 -35.13 7.52
C PRO A 4 19.01 -33.79 6.96
N SER A 5 18.97 -33.62 5.64
CA SER A 5 19.42 -32.42 4.93
C SER A 5 18.41 -31.24 4.97
N TYR A 6 17.41 -31.31 5.86
CA TYR A 6 16.34 -30.29 6.01
C TYR A 6 16.08 -30.01 7.49
N THR A 7 15.45 -28.87 7.71
CA THR A 7 14.98 -28.47 9.04
C THR A 7 13.52 -28.01 8.93
N ASP A 8 12.64 -28.63 9.73
CA ASP A 8 11.24 -28.24 9.81
C ASP A 8 11.10 -27.02 10.74
N GLN A 9 10.39 -26.00 10.26
CA GLN A 9 10.08 -24.82 11.05
C GLN A 9 8.58 -24.72 11.33
N PRO A 10 8.16 -24.52 12.58
CA PRO A 10 6.75 -24.38 12.92
C PRO A 10 6.13 -23.12 12.30
N ILE A 11 4.90 -23.27 11.80
CA ILE A 11 4.16 -22.17 11.17
C ILE A 11 3.40 -21.37 12.24
N SER A 12 3.61 -20.06 12.28
CA SER A 12 2.83 -19.16 13.16
C SER A 12 1.36 -19.05 12.72
N ASN A 13 0.47 -18.71 13.64
CA ASN A 13 -0.95 -18.51 13.35
C ASN A 13 -1.18 -17.42 12.29
N MET A 14 -0.37 -16.37 12.30
CA MET A 14 -0.41 -15.32 11.28
C MET A 14 -0.10 -15.89 9.90
N ARG A 15 0.99 -16.64 9.74
CA ARG A 15 1.36 -17.26 8.45
C ARG A 15 0.29 -18.23 7.96
N ARG A 16 -0.32 -19.01 8.86
CA ARG A 16 -1.43 -19.92 8.52
C ARG A 16 -2.64 -19.16 7.99
N THR A 17 -3.00 -18.04 8.62
CA THR A 17 -4.10 -17.18 8.18
C THR A 17 -3.82 -16.54 6.83
N ILE A 18 -2.60 -16.03 6.63
CA ILE A 18 -2.17 -15.46 5.35
C ILE A 18 -2.26 -16.51 4.23
N ALA A 19 -1.69 -17.69 4.45
CA ALA A 19 -1.71 -18.78 3.48
C ALA A 19 -3.15 -19.15 3.08
N LYS A 20 -4.04 -19.34 4.06
CA LYS A 20 -5.46 -19.65 3.80
C LYS A 20 -6.13 -18.55 2.95
N ARG A 21 -6.01 -17.30 3.33
CA ARG A 21 -6.65 -16.16 2.65
C ARG A 21 -6.13 -15.96 1.22
N LEU A 22 -4.82 -16.04 1.03
CA LEU A 22 -4.23 -15.83 -0.29
C LEU A 22 -4.50 -17.01 -1.22
N THR A 23 -4.51 -18.24 -0.72
CA THR A 23 -4.90 -19.43 -1.49
C THR A 23 -6.36 -19.32 -1.92
N GLU A 24 -7.27 -18.97 -1.00
CA GLU A 24 -8.69 -18.76 -1.30
C GLU A 24 -8.87 -17.68 -2.38
N SER A 25 -8.24 -16.52 -2.22
CA SER A 25 -8.28 -15.44 -3.21
C SER A 25 -7.84 -15.92 -4.59
N LYS A 26 -6.70 -16.59 -4.67
CA LYS A 26 -6.14 -17.02 -5.95
C LYS A 26 -6.95 -18.14 -6.61
N ALA A 27 -7.62 -18.98 -5.82
CA ALA A 27 -8.44 -20.07 -6.31
C ALA A 27 -9.85 -19.63 -6.75
N THR A 28 -10.41 -18.58 -6.14
CA THR A 28 -11.81 -18.18 -6.34
C THR A 28 -11.99 -16.90 -7.15
N LEU A 29 -10.99 -16.03 -7.22
CA LEU A 29 -11.07 -14.77 -7.95
C LEU A 29 -10.32 -14.86 -9.28
N PRO A 30 -11.00 -14.58 -10.42
CA PRO A 30 -10.36 -14.55 -11.74
C PRO A 30 -9.50 -13.29 -11.89
N HIS A 31 -8.24 -13.39 -11.46
CA HIS A 31 -7.30 -12.27 -11.59
C HIS A 31 -6.95 -12.01 -13.06
N TYR A 32 -6.99 -10.74 -13.46
CA TYR A 32 -6.31 -10.26 -14.65
C TYR A 32 -5.37 -9.11 -14.31
N TYR A 33 -4.41 -8.84 -15.17
CA TYR A 33 -3.32 -7.92 -14.90
C TYR A 33 -3.19 -6.91 -16.03
N VAL A 34 -3.08 -5.64 -15.68
CA VAL A 34 -2.80 -4.53 -16.60
C VAL A 34 -1.60 -3.77 -16.05
N THR A 35 -0.64 -3.47 -16.89
CA THR A 35 0.58 -2.75 -16.49
C THR A 35 0.71 -1.46 -17.30
N PHE A 36 1.02 -0.38 -16.60
CA PHE A 36 1.31 0.93 -17.18
C PHE A 36 2.64 1.45 -16.67
N ASP A 37 3.43 2.02 -17.57
CA ASP A 37 4.55 2.86 -17.21
C ASP A 37 4.05 4.29 -16.99
N ILE A 38 4.47 4.92 -15.89
CA ILE A 38 4.02 6.24 -15.48
C ILE A 38 5.24 7.16 -15.37
N GLU A 39 5.21 8.29 -16.08
CA GLU A 39 6.22 9.33 -15.94
C GLU A 39 6.12 9.99 -14.55
N MET A 40 7.23 9.95 -13.80
CA MET A 40 7.27 10.39 -12.41
C MET A 40 7.98 11.73 -12.20
N ASP A 41 8.59 12.32 -13.20
CA ASP A 41 9.46 13.50 -13.07
C ASP A 41 8.75 14.67 -12.42
N ARG A 42 7.52 14.98 -12.86
CA ARG A 42 6.72 16.07 -12.28
C ARG A 42 6.32 15.79 -10.83
N VAL A 43 6.01 14.54 -10.50
CA VAL A 43 5.66 14.13 -9.13
C VAL A 43 6.88 14.25 -8.22
N LEU A 44 8.06 13.84 -8.71
CA LEU A 44 9.31 13.94 -7.96
C LEU A 44 9.69 15.41 -7.70
N GLN A 45 9.59 16.27 -8.72
CA GLN A 45 9.81 17.71 -8.58
C GLN A 45 8.85 18.34 -7.58
N LEU A 46 7.55 18.04 -7.67
CA LEU A 46 6.54 18.54 -6.76
C LEU A 46 6.81 18.08 -5.32
N ARG A 47 7.15 16.81 -5.13
CA ARG A 47 7.53 16.27 -3.83
C ARG A 47 8.74 17.00 -3.23
N GLU A 48 9.73 17.32 -4.06
CA GLU A 48 10.91 18.06 -3.61
C GLU A 48 10.55 19.47 -3.16
N LEU A 49 9.71 20.18 -3.91
CA LEU A 49 9.22 21.50 -3.52
C LEU A 49 8.47 21.48 -2.19
N PHE A 50 7.53 20.54 -2.00
CA PHE A 50 6.82 20.38 -0.74
C PHE A 50 7.76 20.07 0.42
N ASN A 51 8.71 19.18 0.21
CA ASN A 51 9.64 18.79 1.28
C ASN A 51 10.60 19.92 1.65
N ARG A 52 11.00 20.77 0.69
CA ARG A 52 11.80 21.97 0.94
C ARG A 52 11.01 23.00 1.75
N ALA A 53 9.80 23.32 1.31
CA ALA A 53 8.92 24.26 2.03
C ALA A 53 8.60 23.77 3.46
N SER A 54 8.38 22.47 3.64
CA SER A 54 8.14 21.88 4.96
C SER A 54 9.38 21.96 5.87
N ALA A 55 10.59 21.79 5.31
CA ALA A 55 11.83 21.91 6.06
C ALA A 55 12.08 23.38 6.49
N GLU A 56 11.82 24.34 5.63
CA GLU A 56 11.89 25.77 5.93
C GLU A 56 10.90 26.17 7.04
N ALA A 57 9.66 25.71 6.93
CA ALA A 57 8.60 25.94 7.93
C ALA A 57 8.89 25.31 9.30
N ALA A 58 9.73 24.28 9.33
CA ALA A 58 10.15 23.62 10.58
C ALA A 58 11.17 24.45 11.40
N ASN A 59 11.69 25.56 10.86
CA ASN A 59 12.60 26.50 11.56
C ASN A 59 13.75 25.80 12.30
N GLY A 60 14.43 24.86 11.64
CA GLY A 60 15.56 24.11 12.23
C GLY A 60 15.16 22.96 13.16
N ASN A 61 13.88 22.70 13.38
CA ASN A 61 13.42 21.53 14.13
C ASN A 61 13.43 20.29 13.24
N ALA A 62 14.49 19.47 13.38
CA ALA A 62 14.72 18.28 12.56
C ALA A 62 13.60 17.22 12.70
N GLU A 63 12.96 17.11 13.85
CA GLU A 63 11.89 16.15 14.11
C GLU A 63 10.62 16.58 13.36
N LYS A 64 10.23 17.86 13.46
CA LYS A 64 9.10 18.41 12.69
C LYS A 64 9.34 18.31 11.19
N ALA A 65 10.53 18.60 10.71
CA ALA A 65 10.87 18.47 9.30
C ALA A 65 10.76 17.02 8.81
N LYS A 66 11.21 16.04 9.61
CA LYS A 66 11.11 14.62 9.30
C LYS A 66 9.66 14.14 9.27
N ASP A 67 8.84 14.58 10.19
CA ASP A 67 7.43 14.21 10.27
C ASP A 67 6.62 14.80 9.11
N ALA A 68 6.92 16.03 8.70
CA ALA A 68 6.27 16.70 7.59
C ALA A 68 6.73 16.20 6.20
N LYS A 69 7.84 15.45 6.12
CA LYS A 69 8.41 14.97 4.85
C LYS A 69 7.48 14.00 4.15
N LEU A 70 7.14 14.30 2.89
CA LEU A 70 6.34 13.45 2.02
C LEU A 70 7.18 12.42 1.28
N SER A 71 6.66 11.20 1.19
CA SER A 71 7.19 10.10 0.37
C SER A 71 6.47 10.04 -0.98
N VAL A 72 7.05 9.36 -1.96
CA VAL A 72 6.37 9.08 -3.24
C VAL A 72 5.08 8.28 -3.00
N ASN A 73 5.10 7.38 -2.01
CA ASN A 73 3.93 6.56 -1.68
C ASN A 73 2.71 7.41 -1.25
N ASP A 74 2.91 8.55 -0.61
CA ASP A 74 1.81 9.43 -0.17
C ASP A 74 1.09 10.06 -1.38
N PHE A 75 1.84 10.41 -2.42
CA PHE A 75 1.28 10.86 -3.71
C PHE A 75 0.51 9.74 -4.40
N ILE A 76 1.05 8.51 -4.39
CA ILE A 76 0.39 7.35 -4.98
C ILE A 76 -0.92 7.03 -4.27
N VAL A 77 -0.94 7.04 -2.94
CA VAL A 77 -2.16 6.84 -2.14
C VAL A 77 -3.20 7.91 -2.49
N LYS A 78 -2.78 9.18 -2.59
CA LYS A 78 -3.71 10.26 -2.96
C LYS A 78 -4.22 10.13 -4.38
N ALA A 79 -3.37 9.79 -5.34
CA ALA A 79 -3.75 9.57 -6.73
C ALA A 79 -4.74 8.40 -6.86
N ALA A 80 -4.48 7.28 -6.18
CA ALA A 80 -5.39 6.13 -6.12
C ALA A 80 -6.75 6.53 -5.53
N ALA A 81 -6.77 7.31 -4.44
CA ALA A 81 -8.02 7.77 -3.83
C ALA A 81 -8.85 8.65 -4.78
N ILE A 82 -8.20 9.53 -5.57
CA ILE A 82 -8.87 10.36 -6.56
C ILE A 82 -9.42 9.47 -7.70
N ALA A 83 -8.62 8.53 -8.19
CA ALA A 83 -9.04 7.60 -9.25
C ALA A 83 -10.24 6.73 -8.82
N LEU A 84 -10.21 6.19 -7.60
CA LEU A 84 -11.33 5.39 -7.05
C LEU A 84 -12.62 6.22 -6.90
N ARG A 85 -12.51 7.52 -6.64
CA ARG A 85 -13.68 8.42 -6.63
C ARG A 85 -14.24 8.66 -8.03
N GLN A 86 -13.37 8.69 -9.05
CA GLN A 86 -13.78 8.86 -10.45
C GLN A 86 -14.32 7.57 -11.06
N VAL A 87 -13.87 6.40 -10.55
CA VAL A 87 -14.28 5.08 -11.03
C VAL A 87 -14.78 4.24 -9.83
N PRO A 88 -16.02 4.49 -9.34
CA PRO A 88 -16.57 3.80 -8.16
C PRO A 88 -16.60 2.27 -8.27
N ALA A 89 -16.76 1.74 -9.48
CA ALA A 89 -16.73 0.29 -9.73
C ALA A 89 -15.41 -0.37 -9.30
N ALA A 90 -14.26 0.36 -9.34
CA ALA A 90 -13.00 -0.14 -8.83
C ALA A 90 -12.90 -0.05 -7.28
N ASN A 91 -13.74 0.78 -6.65
CA ASN A 91 -13.85 0.92 -5.20
C ASN A 91 -15.00 0.07 -4.67
N SER A 92 -15.03 -1.20 -5.03
CA SER A 92 -16.14 -2.11 -4.77
C SER A 92 -15.70 -3.45 -4.19
N ALA A 93 -16.65 -4.25 -3.75
CA ALA A 93 -16.45 -5.59 -3.26
C ALA A 93 -17.53 -6.55 -3.80
N TRP A 94 -17.12 -7.77 -4.13
CA TRP A 94 -18.01 -8.85 -4.55
C TRP A 94 -18.56 -9.60 -3.34
N HIS A 95 -19.87 -9.72 -3.22
CA HIS A 95 -20.56 -10.43 -2.13
C HIS A 95 -21.46 -11.58 -2.62
N GLY A 96 -21.20 -12.11 -3.81
CA GLY A 96 -22.00 -13.20 -4.41
C GLY A 96 -23.27 -12.66 -5.06
N ASP A 97 -24.28 -12.31 -4.26
CA ASP A 97 -25.58 -11.86 -4.75
C ASP A 97 -25.64 -10.37 -5.10
N PHE A 98 -24.64 -9.59 -4.67
CA PHE A 98 -24.58 -8.15 -4.93
C PHE A 98 -23.14 -7.64 -4.99
N ILE A 99 -22.95 -6.51 -5.65
CA ILE A 99 -21.72 -5.72 -5.62
C ILE A 99 -21.92 -4.57 -4.63
N ARG A 100 -20.99 -4.41 -3.70
CA ARG A 100 -20.98 -3.27 -2.77
C ARG A 100 -20.00 -2.23 -3.27
N GLU A 101 -20.49 -1.07 -3.68
CA GLU A 101 -19.67 0.10 -3.96
C GLU A 101 -19.47 0.92 -2.69
N TYR A 102 -18.21 1.32 -2.42
CA TYR A 102 -17.88 2.12 -1.25
C TYR A 102 -17.85 3.60 -1.62
N HIS A 103 -18.47 4.44 -0.79
CA HIS A 103 -18.47 5.90 -0.98
C HIS A 103 -17.19 6.56 -0.46
N THR A 104 -16.49 5.91 0.46
CA THR A 104 -15.20 6.36 0.99
C THR A 104 -14.07 5.52 0.38
N GLN A 105 -12.90 6.15 0.20
CA GLN A 105 -11.71 5.48 -0.31
C GLN A 105 -10.82 5.08 0.87
N ASP A 106 -11.03 3.88 1.39
CA ASP A 106 -10.29 3.31 2.51
C ASP A 106 -9.14 2.46 1.95
N ILE A 107 -7.94 3.03 1.90
CA ILE A 107 -6.80 2.42 1.23
C ILE A 107 -5.93 1.66 2.22
N SER A 108 -5.78 0.36 2.00
CA SER A 108 -4.89 -0.53 2.72
C SER A 108 -3.48 -0.46 2.12
N MET A 109 -2.47 -0.28 2.97
CA MET A 109 -1.07 -0.28 2.54
C MET A 109 -0.38 -1.56 3.00
N ALA A 110 0.23 -2.31 2.08
CA ALA A 110 1.00 -3.50 2.44
C ALA A 110 2.29 -3.10 3.17
N VAL A 111 2.43 -3.52 4.43
CA VAL A 111 3.60 -3.26 5.28
C VAL A 111 4.24 -4.58 5.69
N ALA A 112 5.51 -4.76 5.32
CA ALA A 112 6.30 -5.90 5.78
C ALA A 112 6.68 -5.72 7.26
N THR A 113 6.50 -6.81 8.03
CA THR A 113 6.89 -6.90 9.43
C THR A 113 7.74 -8.15 9.67
N PRO A 114 8.45 -8.26 10.80
CA PRO A 114 9.22 -9.48 11.11
C PRO A 114 8.36 -10.76 11.12
N ASN A 115 7.08 -10.63 11.44
CA ASN A 115 6.15 -11.77 11.57
C ASN A 115 5.37 -12.08 10.27
N GLY A 116 5.48 -11.25 9.25
CA GLY A 116 4.76 -11.37 7.98
C GLY A 116 4.30 -10.04 7.45
N LEU A 117 3.33 -10.06 6.52
CA LEU A 117 2.78 -8.86 5.90
C LEU A 117 1.43 -8.52 6.56
N ILE A 118 1.24 -7.24 6.87
CA ILE A 118 -0.03 -6.70 7.36
C ILE A 118 -0.42 -5.46 6.55
N THR A 119 -1.71 -5.18 6.46
CA THR A 119 -2.25 -4.13 5.59
C THR A 119 -3.03 -3.07 6.39
N PRO A 120 -2.34 -2.16 7.13
CA PRO A 120 -3.01 -1.05 7.79
C PRO A 120 -3.76 -0.15 6.80
N ILE A 121 -4.85 0.46 7.27
CA ILE A 121 -5.81 1.18 6.43
C ILE A 121 -5.77 2.66 6.74
N ILE A 122 -5.55 3.48 5.72
CA ILE A 122 -5.82 4.92 5.80
C ILE A 122 -7.27 5.13 5.38
N ARG A 123 -8.09 5.58 6.32
CA ARG A 123 -9.52 5.80 6.10
C ARG A 123 -9.78 7.08 5.35
N ASN A 124 -10.78 7.05 4.47
CA ASN A 124 -11.29 8.22 3.73
C ASN A 124 -10.20 9.06 3.04
N CYS A 125 -9.25 8.40 2.36
CA CYS A 125 -8.11 9.05 1.69
C CYS A 125 -8.55 10.14 0.70
N GLY A 126 -9.73 10.03 0.13
CA GLY A 126 -10.27 11.02 -0.81
C GLY A 126 -10.42 12.41 -0.19
N ALA A 127 -10.81 12.50 1.08
CA ALA A 127 -10.99 13.75 1.81
C ALA A 127 -9.69 14.30 2.44
N LEU A 128 -8.65 13.46 2.58
CA LEU A 128 -7.40 13.84 3.24
C LEU A 128 -6.46 14.61 2.31
N GLY A 129 -5.71 15.55 2.88
CA GLY A 129 -4.56 16.18 2.22
C GLY A 129 -3.32 15.26 2.22
N LEU A 130 -2.32 15.59 1.40
CA LEU A 130 -1.06 14.84 1.32
C LEU A 130 -0.34 14.77 2.67
N SER A 131 -0.33 15.86 3.44
CA SER A 131 0.30 15.91 4.76
C SER A 131 -0.34 14.95 5.76
N ASP A 132 -1.68 14.86 5.75
CA ASP A 132 -2.40 13.92 6.63
C ASP A 132 -2.17 12.48 6.21
N ILE A 133 -2.21 12.18 4.91
CA ILE A 133 -1.89 10.86 4.37
C ILE A 133 -0.47 10.47 4.80
N GLY A 134 0.52 11.35 4.61
CA GLY A 134 1.91 11.09 4.98
C GLY A 134 2.09 10.84 6.49
N ARG A 135 1.42 11.61 7.34
CA ARG A 135 1.44 11.44 8.79
C ARG A 135 0.82 10.10 9.20
N MET A 136 -0.40 9.81 8.72
CA MET A 136 -1.11 8.56 9.03
C MET A 136 -0.37 7.33 8.51
N SER A 137 0.19 7.42 7.30
CA SER A 137 1.01 6.37 6.68
C SER A 137 2.20 5.99 7.58
N LYS A 138 2.95 6.98 8.06
CA LYS A 138 4.10 6.76 8.97
C LYS A 138 3.68 6.17 10.30
N GLU A 139 2.62 6.72 10.91
CA GLU A 139 2.08 6.24 12.19
C GLU A 139 1.64 4.78 12.10
N LEU A 140 0.82 4.45 11.11
CA LEU A 140 0.32 3.10 10.90
C LEU A 140 1.45 2.11 10.56
N ALA A 141 2.40 2.52 9.72
CA ALA A 141 3.56 1.68 9.40
C ALA A 141 4.45 1.42 10.62
N LYS A 142 4.61 2.40 11.52
CA LYS A 142 5.31 2.22 12.79
C LYS A 142 4.56 1.25 13.70
N LYS A 143 3.26 1.47 13.93
CA LYS A 143 2.42 0.55 14.70
C LYS A 143 2.44 -0.88 14.15
N ALA A 144 2.44 -1.02 12.82
CA ALA A 144 2.53 -2.33 12.15
C ALA A 144 3.82 -3.06 12.50
N ARG A 145 4.96 -2.40 12.38
CA ARG A 145 6.28 -2.98 12.71
C ARG A 145 6.43 -3.30 14.19
N ASP A 146 5.86 -2.46 15.06
CA ASP A 146 5.86 -2.63 16.51
C ASP A 146 4.83 -3.68 17.00
N GLY A 147 4.00 -4.24 16.10
CA GLY A 147 2.95 -5.19 16.45
C GLY A 147 1.81 -4.59 17.29
N LYS A 148 1.59 -3.28 17.18
CA LYS A 148 0.64 -2.50 18.01
C LYS A 148 -0.60 -2.04 17.24
N LEU A 149 -0.83 -2.55 16.02
CA LEU A 149 -2.07 -2.25 15.28
C LEU A 149 -3.28 -2.85 15.97
N LYS A 150 -4.33 -2.06 16.09
CA LYS A 150 -5.63 -2.52 16.53
C LYS A 150 -6.38 -3.21 15.38
N PRO A 151 -7.31 -4.14 15.64
CA PRO A 151 -8.08 -4.81 14.59
C PRO A 151 -8.77 -3.85 13.62
N GLU A 152 -9.34 -2.76 14.10
CA GLU A 152 -9.99 -1.73 13.31
C GLU A 152 -9.04 -1.00 12.34
N GLU A 153 -7.72 -1.01 12.62
CA GLU A 153 -6.72 -0.34 11.79
C GLU A 153 -6.26 -1.20 10.59
N TYR A 154 -6.57 -2.51 10.57
CA TYR A 154 -6.20 -3.39 9.44
C TYR A 154 -7.32 -4.29 8.93
N GLN A 155 -8.48 -4.29 9.56
CA GLN A 155 -9.65 -5.02 9.06
C GLN A 155 -10.54 -4.13 8.21
N GLY A 156 -10.96 -4.63 7.04
CA GLY A 156 -11.75 -3.88 6.08
C GLY A 156 -10.88 -3.26 4.98
N GLY A 157 -11.14 -1.98 4.64
CA GLY A 157 -10.52 -1.34 3.49
C GLY A 157 -11.25 -1.67 2.18
N SER A 158 -11.22 -0.76 1.22
CA SER A 158 -11.89 -0.93 -0.07
C SER A 158 -10.93 -1.19 -1.23
N PHE A 159 -9.65 -0.86 -1.03
CA PHE A 159 -8.61 -1.02 -2.04
C PHE A 159 -7.25 -1.26 -1.36
N THR A 160 -6.34 -1.97 -2.02
CA THR A 160 -5.01 -2.25 -1.48
C THR A 160 -3.91 -1.71 -2.39
N ILE A 161 -2.86 -1.17 -1.79
CA ILE A 161 -1.62 -0.79 -2.47
C ILE A 161 -0.48 -1.64 -1.92
N SER A 162 0.23 -2.33 -2.82
CA SER A 162 1.45 -3.08 -2.52
C SER A 162 2.63 -2.44 -3.24
N ASN A 163 3.54 -1.84 -2.48
CA ASN A 163 4.69 -1.11 -3.03
C ASN A 163 5.99 -1.84 -2.69
N MET A 164 6.67 -2.33 -3.72
CA MET A 164 7.98 -2.99 -3.64
C MET A 164 9.10 -2.16 -4.31
N GLY A 165 8.83 -0.90 -4.64
CA GLY A 165 9.80 -0.02 -5.30
C GLY A 165 11.08 0.18 -4.49
N MET A 166 10.99 0.26 -3.16
CA MET A 166 12.16 0.37 -2.27
C MET A 166 13.04 -0.89 -2.25
N MET A 167 12.53 -2.02 -2.72
CA MET A 167 13.27 -3.29 -2.83
C MET A 167 13.92 -3.49 -4.20
N GLY A 168 13.83 -2.50 -5.09
CA GLY A 168 14.38 -2.57 -6.45
C GLY A 168 13.61 -3.52 -7.38
N THR A 169 12.40 -3.90 -7.01
CA THR A 169 11.55 -4.79 -7.83
C THR A 169 10.95 -3.99 -8.96
N SER A 170 11.30 -4.27 -10.20
CA SER A 170 10.78 -3.57 -11.38
C SER A 170 9.34 -3.96 -11.71
N HIS A 171 9.01 -5.26 -11.61
CA HIS A 171 7.68 -5.79 -11.92
C HIS A 171 7.32 -6.95 -10.99
N PHE A 172 6.09 -6.97 -10.52
CA PHE A 172 5.50 -8.10 -9.80
C PHE A 172 3.97 -8.05 -9.90
N THR A 173 3.33 -9.15 -9.61
CA THR A 173 1.87 -9.23 -9.51
C THR A 173 1.46 -9.44 -8.06
N ALA A 174 0.45 -8.70 -7.61
CA ALA A 174 -0.10 -8.83 -6.27
C ALA A 174 -1.38 -9.69 -6.30
N ILE A 175 -1.68 -10.33 -5.18
CA ILE A 175 -2.93 -11.10 -5.00
C ILE A 175 -3.98 -10.18 -4.38
N ILE A 176 -5.17 -10.15 -4.96
CA ILE A 176 -6.29 -9.36 -4.46
C ILE A 176 -6.66 -9.80 -3.04
N ASN A 177 -6.94 -8.86 -2.18
CA ASN A 177 -7.33 -9.08 -0.79
C ASN A 177 -8.87 -9.14 -0.70
N PRO A 178 -9.50 -10.33 -0.62
CA PRO A 178 -10.96 -10.42 -0.60
C PRO A 178 -11.55 -9.64 0.61
N PRO A 179 -12.72 -9.02 0.43
CA PRO A 179 -13.63 -9.02 -0.73
C PRO A 179 -13.37 -7.89 -1.74
N GLN A 180 -12.23 -7.18 -1.65
CA GLN A 180 -11.87 -6.09 -2.56
C GLN A 180 -11.81 -6.56 -4.02
N SER A 181 -12.13 -5.65 -4.95
CA SER A 181 -12.10 -5.94 -6.40
C SER A 181 -10.74 -5.76 -7.04
N CYS A 182 -9.90 -4.89 -6.47
CA CYS A 182 -8.63 -4.48 -7.09
C CYS A 182 -7.51 -4.34 -6.07
N ILE A 183 -6.27 -4.45 -6.58
CA ILE A 183 -5.03 -4.15 -5.86
C ILE A 183 -4.06 -3.46 -6.83
N LEU A 184 -3.34 -2.45 -6.36
CA LEU A 184 -2.29 -1.76 -7.11
C LEU A 184 -0.91 -2.26 -6.67
N ALA A 185 -0.17 -2.89 -7.60
CA ALA A 185 1.22 -3.27 -7.42
C ALA A 185 2.13 -2.17 -7.98
N ILE A 186 3.12 -1.73 -7.20
CA ILE A 186 4.01 -0.63 -7.56
C ILE A 186 5.46 -1.12 -7.55
N GLY A 187 6.11 -1.04 -8.69
CA GLY A 187 7.51 -1.35 -8.87
C GLY A 187 8.44 -0.15 -8.58
N ALA A 188 9.72 -0.35 -8.82
CA ALA A 188 10.75 0.66 -8.68
C ALA A 188 10.64 1.73 -9.78
N SER A 189 11.03 2.97 -9.43
CA SER A 189 11.26 4.01 -10.43
C SER A 189 12.66 3.83 -11.05
N GLU A 190 12.71 3.83 -12.36
CA GLU A 190 13.94 3.69 -13.14
C GLU A 190 14.12 4.91 -14.05
N SER A 191 15.36 5.37 -14.22
CA SER A 191 15.66 6.39 -15.22
C SER A 191 15.74 5.75 -16.59
N ARG A 192 14.95 6.25 -17.54
CA ARG A 192 14.93 5.76 -18.93
C ARG A 192 15.17 6.91 -19.89
N LEU A 193 15.92 6.64 -20.96
CA LEU A 193 16.00 7.55 -22.11
C LEU A 193 14.72 7.38 -22.92
N VAL A 194 13.99 8.47 -23.10
CA VAL A 194 12.76 8.50 -23.91
C VAL A 194 13.05 9.43 -25.09
N PRO A 195 12.75 9.05 -26.32
CA PRO A 195 12.84 9.99 -27.46
C PRO A 195 11.84 11.13 -27.26
N ASP A 196 12.24 12.35 -27.67
CA ASP A 196 11.37 13.54 -27.68
C ASP A 196 10.22 13.41 -28.70
#